data_8b3e7372a86f5c5bc691d457f6628d4e
#
_entry.id   8b3e7372a86f5c5bc691d457f6628d4e
#
_cell.length_a   1.000
_cell.length_b   1.000
_cell.length_c   1.000
_cell.angle_alpha   90.00
_cell.angle_beta   90.00
_cell.angle_gamma   90.00
#
_symmetry.space_group_name_H-M   'P 1'
#
loop_
_entity.id
_entity.type
_entity.pdbx_description
1 polymer ?
#
loop_
_entity_poly.entity_id
_entity_poly.type
_entity_poly.pdbx_seq_one_letter_code
_entity_poly.pdbx_strand_id
1 'polypeptide(L)'
;MRSPSPSSASTLAAFALAPALCLVLVAGCDPAVDAPAQPPEARASSSDEATARLVARADSLELPGDWTPPPGDALEHHTAGFATTLCAAVFLTGLDPADAAENVGFFTGPYEERRHVVDTVVDREAQAVHLTLPSGVTRTAKRYGSQGCVALPVGEDSVRFTPSSVRPNLPDPATTPWPMGDVLPAEPWPAGVDSAKVARAVAAAFDPPEGMTSAFLVTYRGRILGERYGEGIHAHTPLEGWSMGKSLTGTLMAILVRRGVYDLWQPAPVPEWQGAGDPRQAIRIGDIMRMSSGLRIRAPQDPDYEPSMGYPDHLYLYTGTANSFEWAATRPRQWPPNAVGRYRNTDPVLINHLIRLGVEKLGEDYHAFPQRALFDRIGIRGMVMETDPWGNFLTQGYELGPARDWARLGNLYLQDGVWMGERLLPEGYVEYVRTLAPAWQADGRPIYGGGFFWLNGAGSLPAPREAFYMSGAGGQSTIVIPSHGLVVVRLGKYRGASEGGRALRRALELLMEAVPPLTPSS
;
A
#
# COMPACT_ATOMS: atom_id res chain seq x y z
N MET A 1 -38.31 -7.06 67.24
CA MET A 1 -39.51 -7.77 66.76
C MET A 1 -39.43 -7.92 65.27
N ARG A 2 -39.55 -9.17 64.85
CA ARG A 2 -39.76 -9.71 63.49
C ARG A 2 -38.58 -9.70 62.51
N SER A 3 -37.89 -10.80 62.51
CA SER A 3 -37.27 -11.50 61.37
C SER A 3 -38.34 -12.24 60.53
N PRO A 4 -38.04 -13.07 59.53
CA PRO A 4 -37.09 -13.05 58.39
C PRO A 4 -37.70 -13.59 57.07
N SER A 5 -36.86 -13.59 56.04
CA SER A 5 -36.71 -14.57 54.90
C SER A 5 -37.84 -14.72 53.87
N PRO A 6 -37.62 -15.36 52.68
CA PRO A 6 -36.47 -16.20 52.30
C PRO A 6 -35.85 -15.95 50.91
N SER A 7 -34.74 -16.60 50.76
CA SER A 7 -33.94 -16.88 49.55
C SER A 7 -34.70 -17.34 48.32
N SER A 8 -34.25 -16.90 47.16
CA SER A 8 -34.36 -17.65 45.91
C SER A 8 -32.99 -17.74 45.24
N ALA A 9 -32.46 -18.94 45.24
CA ALA A 9 -31.27 -19.31 44.50
C ALA A 9 -31.59 -19.27 42.99
N SER A 10 -30.89 -18.41 42.23
CA SER A 10 -30.89 -18.49 40.79
C SER A 10 -29.55 -19.04 40.33
N THR A 11 -29.63 -20.22 39.77
CA THR A 11 -28.57 -20.97 39.10
C THR A 11 -27.94 -20.14 38.01
N LEU A 12 -26.68 -19.80 38.17
CA LEU A 12 -25.84 -19.24 37.12
C LEU A 12 -25.46 -20.37 36.14
N ALA A 13 -26.09 -20.37 34.97
CA ALA A 13 -25.64 -21.15 33.84
C ALA A 13 -24.41 -20.40 33.24
N ALA A 14 -23.25 -21.02 33.37
CA ALA A 14 -22.04 -20.59 32.75
C ALA A 14 -22.17 -20.81 31.21
N PHE A 15 -22.44 -19.76 30.48
CA PHE A 15 -22.23 -19.75 29.04
C PHE A 15 -20.71 -19.53 28.80
N ALA A 16 -20.05 -20.61 28.39
CA ALA A 16 -18.73 -20.53 27.80
C ALA A 16 -18.84 -19.77 26.43
N LEU A 17 -18.53 -18.49 26.41
CA LEU A 17 -18.26 -17.80 25.17
C LEU A 17 -16.86 -18.24 24.67
N ALA A 18 -16.85 -19.04 23.63
CA ALA A 18 -15.68 -19.23 22.83
C ALA A 18 -15.36 -17.87 22.15
N PRO A 19 -14.10 -17.40 22.15
CA PRO A 19 -13.74 -16.23 21.39
C PRO A 19 -13.89 -16.56 19.89
N ALA A 20 -14.87 -15.95 19.24
CA ALA A 20 -14.92 -15.91 17.79
C ALA A 20 -13.74 -15.04 17.33
N LEU A 21 -12.65 -15.71 16.96
CA LEU A 21 -11.50 -15.10 16.28
C LEU A 21 -11.99 -14.59 14.92
N CYS A 22 -12.36 -13.31 14.85
CA CYS A 22 -12.55 -12.64 13.56
C CYS A 22 -11.19 -12.53 12.89
N LEU A 23 -10.82 -13.58 12.16
CA LEU A 23 -9.79 -13.50 11.13
C LEU A 23 -10.28 -12.45 10.12
N VAL A 24 -9.79 -11.21 10.21
CA VAL A 24 -9.85 -10.26 9.12
C VAL A 24 -8.91 -10.80 8.05
N LEU A 25 -9.40 -11.73 7.27
CA LEU A 25 -8.84 -12.08 5.98
C LEU A 25 -8.73 -10.76 5.22
N VAL A 26 -7.51 -10.27 5.09
CA VAL A 26 -7.17 -9.38 3.97
C VAL A 26 -7.48 -10.24 2.75
N ALA A 27 -8.70 -10.07 2.21
CA ALA A 27 -9.11 -10.72 1.00
C ALA A 27 -8.21 -10.21 -0.12
N GLY A 28 -7.10 -10.89 -0.30
CA GLY A 28 -6.51 -11.00 -1.61
C GLY A 28 -7.66 -11.54 -2.47
N CYS A 29 -8.10 -10.76 -3.47
CA CYS A 29 -9.19 -11.11 -4.34
C CYS A 29 -8.96 -12.50 -4.95
N ASP A 30 -9.60 -13.54 -4.43
CA ASP A 30 -9.71 -14.80 -5.12
C ASP A 30 -10.80 -14.67 -6.19
N PRO A 31 -10.50 -14.94 -7.46
CA PRO A 31 -11.45 -14.81 -8.54
C PRO A 31 -12.41 -16.01 -8.55
N ALA A 32 -13.63 -15.78 -8.17
CA ALA A 32 -14.70 -16.70 -8.54
C ALA A 32 -15.17 -16.35 -9.97
N VAL A 33 -14.63 -17.06 -10.95
CA VAL A 33 -15.25 -17.19 -12.27
C VAL A 33 -16.55 -17.95 -12.06
N ASP A 34 -17.65 -17.54 -12.72
CA ASP A 34 -18.92 -18.26 -12.79
C ASP A 34 -18.74 -19.65 -13.43
N ALA A 35 -18.29 -20.60 -12.63
CA ALA A 35 -18.56 -22.02 -12.77
C ALA A 35 -19.85 -22.31 -11.95
N PRO A 36 -20.65 -23.33 -12.32
CA PRO A 36 -21.86 -23.66 -11.58
C PRO A 36 -21.53 -23.75 -10.08
N ALA A 37 -22.32 -23.05 -9.27
CA ALA A 37 -22.04 -22.85 -7.85
C ALA A 37 -21.74 -24.18 -7.15
N GLN A 38 -20.48 -24.40 -6.83
CA GLN A 38 -20.07 -25.53 -5.97
C GLN A 38 -20.56 -25.31 -4.55
N PRO A 39 -20.91 -26.37 -3.82
CA PRO A 39 -21.27 -26.29 -2.39
C PRO A 39 -20.18 -25.57 -1.60
N PRO A 40 -20.52 -24.83 -0.53
CA PRO A 40 -19.54 -24.09 0.30
C PRO A 40 -18.37 -24.97 0.80
N GLU A 41 -18.64 -26.22 1.15
CA GLU A 41 -17.63 -27.20 1.61
C GLU A 41 -16.62 -27.58 0.52
N ALA A 42 -17.04 -27.66 -0.75
CA ALA A 42 -16.15 -27.97 -1.85
C ALA A 42 -15.24 -26.77 -2.23
N ARG A 43 -15.70 -25.53 -2.00
CA ARG A 43 -14.87 -24.33 -2.18
C ARG A 43 -13.82 -24.17 -1.08
N ALA A 44 -14.19 -24.46 0.17
CA ALA A 44 -13.26 -24.45 1.30
C ALA A 44 -12.15 -25.49 1.10
N SER A 45 -12.49 -26.74 0.76
CA SER A 45 -11.50 -27.80 0.53
C SER A 45 -10.52 -27.49 -0.60
N SER A 46 -10.98 -26.84 -1.69
CA SER A 46 -10.10 -26.46 -2.81
C SER A 46 -9.16 -25.30 -2.47
N SER A 47 -9.58 -24.39 -1.59
CA SER A 47 -8.74 -23.30 -1.05
C SER A 47 -7.64 -23.86 -0.14
N ASP A 48 -8.00 -24.78 0.77
CA ASP A 48 -7.06 -25.37 1.70
C ASP A 48 -6.01 -26.24 1.00
N GLU A 49 -6.41 -27.00 -0.04
CA GLU A 49 -5.49 -27.75 -0.89
C GLU A 49 -4.53 -26.83 -1.67
N ALA A 50 -5.03 -25.69 -2.17
CA ALA A 50 -4.18 -24.72 -2.86
C ALA A 50 -3.16 -24.09 -1.91
N THR A 51 -3.60 -23.73 -0.70
CA THR A 51 -2.74 -23.23 0.37
C THR A 51 -1.70 -24.27 0.79
N ALA A 52 -2.10 -25.54 1.01
CA ALA A 52 -1.19 -26.62 1.36
C ALA A 52 -0.12 -26.85 0.26
N ARG A 53 -0.49 -26.77 -1.03
CA ARG A 53 0.48 -26.85 -2.13
C ARG A 53 1.49 -25.71 -2.13
N LEU A 54 1.06 -24.48 -1.84
CA LEU A 54 1.94 -23.31 -1.74
C LEU A 54 2.95 -23.46 -0.60
N VAL A 55 2.49 -23.95 0.56
CA VAL A 55 3.35 -24.21 1.72
C VAL A 55 4.34 -25.32 1.39
N ALA A 56 3.88 -26.49 0.94
CA ALA A 56 4.74 -27.63 0.62
C ALA A 56 5.81 -27.30 -0.44
N ARG A 57 5.46 -26.47 -1.44
CA ARG A 57 6.43 -26.00 -2.43
C ARG A 57 7.47 -25.07 -1.79
N ALA A 58 7.06 -24.15 -0.96
CA ALA A 58 7.97 -23.22 -0.27
C ALA A 58 8.93 -24.00 0.65
N ASP A 59 8.42 -24.95 1.43
CA ASP A 59 9.20 -25.81 2.34
C ASP A 59 10.24 -26.63 1.58
N SER A 60 9.89 -27.16 0.40
CA SER A 60 10.82 -27.94 -0.43
C SER A 60 12.02 -27.13 -0.95
N LEU A 61 11.95 -25.81 -0.93
CA LEU A 61 12.97 -24.86 -1.39
C LEU A 61 13.64 -24.13 -0.23
N GLU A 62 13.17 -24.36 1.00
CA GLU A 62 13.64 -23.61 2.15
C GLU A 62 15.10 -23.95 2.49
N LEU A 63 15.87 -22.90 2.71
CA LEU A 63 17.27 -23.00 3.14
C LEU A 63 17.33 -23.16 4.68
N PRO A 64 18.37 -23.82 5.20
CA PRO A 64 18.56 -23.95 6.65
C PRO A 64 18.56 -22.61 7.37
N GLY A 65 18.00 -22.58 8.57
CA GLY A 65 17.96 -21.42 9.45
C GLY A 65 16.58 -21.21 10.07
N ASP A 66 16.54 -20.50 11.18
CA ASP A 66 15.32 -20.22 11.92
C ASP A 66 14.88 -18.76 11.71
N TRP A 67 13.59 -18.52 11.73
CA TRP A 67 13.05 -17.17 11.85
C TRP A 67 13.00 -16.76 13.32
N THR A 68 13.44 -15.54 13.59
CA THR A 68 13.35 -14.93 14.92
C THR A 68 12.43 -13.72 14.83
N PRO A 69 11.37 -13.66 15.64
CA PRO A 69 10.47 -12.53 15.65
C PRO A 69 11.19 -11.23 16.05
N PRO A 70 10.74 -10.08 15.53
CA PRO A 70 11.18 -8.77 15.97
C PRO A 70 11.05 -8.60 17.48
N PRO A 71 11.95 -7.83 18.12
CA PRO A 71 11.90 -7.55 19.55
C PRO A 71 10.75 -6.59 19.89
N GLY A 72 10.32 -6.61 21.15
CA GLY A 72 9.33 -5.70 21.72
C GLY A 72 7.96 -6.33 21.91
N ASP A 73 7.06 -5.56 22.48
CA ASP A 73 5.69 -5.96 22.78
C ASP A 73 4.75 -5.67 21.60
N ALA A 74 3.90 -6.62 21.23
CA ALA A 74 3.00 -6.49 20.10
C ALA A 74 1.98 -5.35 20.26
N LEU A 75 1.45 -5.15 21.49
CA LEU A 75 0.51 -4.07 21.76
C LEU A 75 1.17 -2.69 21.65
N GLU A 76 2.42 -2.56 22.12
CA GLU A 76 3.19 -1.33 21.95
C GLU A 76 3.44 -1.03 20.46
N HIS A 77 3.76 -2.05 19.66
CA HIS A 77 3.89 -1.90 18.21
C HIS A 77 2.57 -1.46 17.56
N HIS A 78 1.46 -2.11 17.86
CA HIS A 78 0.15 -1.70 17.36
C HIS A 78 -0.22 -0.28 17.79
N THR A 79 0.12 0.11 19.01
CA THR A 79 -0.10 1.47 19.51
C THR A 79 0.75 2.49 18.77
N ALA A 80 2.00 2.18 18.41
CA ALA A 80 2.83 3.04 17.56
C ALA A 80 2.22 3.21 16.16
N GLY A 81 1.75 2.12 15.55
CA GLY A 81 1.04 2.17 14.28
C GLY A 81 -0.24 3.01 14.34
N PHE A 82 -1.01 2.89 15.41
CA PHE A 82 -2.18 3.72 15.64
C PHE A 82 -1.81 5.20 15.82
N ALA A 83 -0.78 5.52 16.60
CA ALA A 83 -0.32 6.89 16.75
C ALA A 83 0.09 7.53 15.41
N THR A 84 0.82 6.79 14.56
CA THR A 84 1.24 7.28 13.23
C THR A 84 0.06 7.55 12.33
N THR A 85 -0.85 6.59 12.19
CA THR A 85 -2.02 6.73 11.31
C THR A 85 -2.99 7.81 11.81
N LEU A 86 -3.18 7.96 13.13
CA LEU A 86 -3.97 9.03 13.69
C LEU A 86 -3.32 10.42 13.47
N CYS A 87 -2.00 10.50 13.64
CA CYS A 87 -1.25 11.73 13.35
C CYS A 87 -1.40 12.12 11.87
N ALA A 88 -1.20 11.20 10.94
CA ALA A 88 -1.33 11.44 9.51
C ALA A 88 -2.77 11.85 9.13
N ALA A 89 -3.77 11.14 9.63
CA ALA A 89 -5.17 11.44 9.36
C ALA A 89 -5.59 12.83 9.87
N VAL A 90 -5.11 13.23 11.05
CA VAL A 90 -5.44 14.53 11.65
C VAL A 90 -4.64 15.67 11.03
N PHE A 91 -3.32 15.53 10.88
CA PHE A 91 -2.44 16.66 10.53
C PHE A 91 -2.08 16.73 9.03
N LEU A 92 -2.31 15.67 8.25
CA LEU A 92 -2.08 15.67 6.80
C LEU A 92 -3.40 15.63 6.03
N THR A 93 -4.29 14.70 6.36
CA THR A 93 -5.61 14.60 5.70
C THR A 93 -6.60 15.65 6.22
N GLY A 94 -6.50 16.05 7.50
CA GLY A 94 -7.38 17.03 8.13
C GLY A 94 -8.68 16.45 8.68
N LEU A 95 -8.71 15.14 8.99
CA LEU A 95 -9.88 14.51 9.59
C LEU A 95 -10.07 14.91 11.05
N ASP A 96 -11.31 14.82 11.52
CA ASP A 96 -11.61 14.86 12.94
C ASP A 96 -10.92 13.67 13.66
N PRO A 97 -10.28 13.89 14.84
CA PRO A 97 -9.57 12.82 15.53
C PRO A 97 -10.43 11.60 15.89
N ALA A 98 -11.71 11.80 16.25
CA ALA A 98 -12.61 10.69 16.58
C ALA A 98 -12.99 9.90 15.32
N ASP A 99 -13.29 10.59 14.21
CA ASP A 99 -13.54 9.96 12.92
C ASP A 99 -12.31 9.18 12.42
N ALA A 100 -11.12 9.75 12.56
CA ALA A 100 -9.87 9.09 12.19
C ALA A 100 -9.61 7.82 13.04
N ALA A 101 -9.74 7.93 14.38
CA ALA A 101 -9.55 6.81 15.28
C ALA A 101 -10.53 5.65 15.00
N GLU A 102 -11.74 5.97 14.57
CA GLU A 102 -12.79 4.99 14.29
C GLU A 102 -12.66 4.33 12.91
N ASN A 103 -12.05 5.00 11.91
CA ASN A 103 -12.22 4.59 10.53
C ASN A 103 -10.94 4.36 9.72
N VAL A 104 -9.76 4.80 10.18
CA VAL A 104 -8.51 4.73 9.39
C VAL A 104 -7.43 3.87 10.04
N GLY A 105 -6.47 3.40 9.25
CA GLY A 105 -5.20 2.87 9.72
C GLY A 105 -5.23 1.53 10.44
N PHE A 106 -6.20 0.64 10.21
CA PHE A 106 -6.32 -0.61 10.97
C PHE A 106 -5.24 -1.64 10.67
N PHE A 107 -4.51 -1.49 9.56
CA PHE A 107 -3.48 -2.44 9.19
C PHE A 107 -2.31 -2.48 10.19
N THR A 108 -1.86 -1.34 10.68
CA THR A 108 -0.75 -1.24 11.63
C THR A 108 -1.19 -1.00 13.07
N GLY A 109 -2.42 -0.55 13.26
CA GLY A 109 -3.07 -0.37 14.57
C GLY A 109 -4.47 -0.98 14.56
N PRO A 110 -4.61 -2.32 14.69
CA PRO A 110 -5.89 -3.01 14.62
C PRO A 110 -6.94 -2.38 15.54
N TYR A 111 -8.17 -2.29 15.05
CA TYR A 111 -9.26 -1.63 15.78
C TYR A 111 -9.46 -2.20 17.18
N GLU A 112 -9.41 -3.51 17.31
CA GLU A 112 -9.59 -4.19 18.61
C GLU A 112 -8.48 -3.90 19.62
N GLU A 113 -7.26 -3.60 19.16
CA GLU A 113 -6.12 -3.28 20.01
C GLU A 113 -6.19 -1.83 20.54
N ARG A 114 -6.90 -0.94 19.85
CA ARG A 114 -7.04 0.48 20.22
C ARG A 114 -7.77 0.68 21.54
N ARG A 115 -8.64 -0.25 21.94
CA ARG A 115 -9.35 -0.25 23.24
C ARG A 115 -8.42 -0.33 24.45
N HIS A 116 -7.18 -0.79 24.27
CA HIS A 116 -6.18 -0.86 25.33
C HIS A 116 -5.51 0.49 25.61
N VAL A 117 -5.68 1.49 24.74
CA VAL A 117 -5.21 2.85 24.98
C VAL A 117 -6.05 3.49 26.07
N VAL A 118 -5.40 3.94 27.15
CA VAL A 118 -6.08 4.53 28.31
C VAL A 118 -6.09 6.05 28.30
N ASP A 119 -5.19 6.67 27.51
CA ASP A 119 -5.15 8.10 27.29
C ASP A 119 -4.73 8.44 25.87
N THR A 120 -5.40 9.43 25.27
CA THR A 120 -5.15 9.91 23.91
C THR A 120 -5.05 11.42 23.90
N VAL A 121 -3.87 11.93 23.60
CA VAL A 121 -3.62 13.37 23.47
C VAL A 121 -3.27 13.70 22.01
N VAL A 122 -4.07 14.58 21.40
CA VAL A 122 -3.79 15.18 20.10
C VAL A 122 -3.28 16.61 20.34
N ASP A 123 -1.97 16.75 20.36
CA ASP A 123 -1.31 18.05 20.54
C ASP A 123 -1.25 18.79 19.20
N ARG A 124 -2.09 19.80 19.05
CA ARG A 124 -2.19 20.58 17.81
C ARG A 124 -1.05 21.58 17.64
N GLU A 125 -0.44 22.04 18.73
CA GLU A 125 0.70 22.97 18.69
C GLU A 125 1.98 22.23 18.24
N ALA A 126 2.28 21.10 18.89
CA ALA A 126 3.41 20.25 18.54
C ALA A 126 3.16 19.42 17.26
N GLN A 127 1.93 19.36 16.74
CA GLN A 127 1.47 18.45 15.69
C GLN A 127 1.84 16.99 16.02
N ALA A 128 1.49 16.55 17.20
CA ALA A 128 1.82 15.23 17.74
C ALA A 128 0.58 14.50 18.28
N VAL A 129 0.66 13.18 18.27
CA VAL A 129 -0.29 12.27 18.91
C VAL A 129 0.45 11.43 19.93
N HIS A 130 -0.09 11.38 21.15
CA HIS A 130 0.44 10.58 22.25
C HIS A 130 -0.63 9.59 22.69
N LEU A 131 -0.30 8.32 22.70
CA LEU A 131 -1.19 7.22 23.10
C LEU A 131 -0.55 6.45 24.25
N THR A 132 -1.20 6.46 25.42
CA THR A 132 -0.69 5.81 26.63
C THR A 132 -1.39 4.50 26.90
N LEU A 133 -0.60 3.45 27.17
CA LEU A 133 -1.06 2.13 27.56
C LEU A 133 -1.17 1.95 29.07
N PRO A 134 -1.91 0.95 29.58
CA PRO A 134 -1.99 0.66 31.03
C PRO A 134 -0.65 0.39 31.70
N SER A 135 0.35 -0.05 30.93
CA SER A 135 1.74 -0.22 31.40
C SER A 135 2.44 1.09 31.75
N GLY A 136 1.85 2.26 31.37
CA GLY A 136 2.47 3.57 31.47
C GLY A 136 3.34 3.94 30.26
N VAL A 137 3.52 3.02 29.30
CA VAL A 137 4.25 3.30 28.05
C VAL A 137 3.40 4.22 27.19
N THR A 138 4.00 5.31 26.73
CA THR A 138 3.38 6.23 25.75
C THR A 138 4.08 6.09 24.40
N ARG A 139 3.28 5.84 23.35
CA ARG A 139 3.74 5.86 21.97
C ARG A 139 3.39 7.20 21.34
N THR A 140 4.39 7.81 20.73
CA THR A 140 4.27 9.16 20.15
C THR A 140 4.51 9.11 18.67
N ALA A 141 3.65 9.77 17.89
CA ALA A 141 3.91 10.12 16.50
C ALA A 141 3.81 11.64 16.33
N LYS A 142 4.73 12.21 15.57
CA LYS A 142 4.82 13.68 15.39
C LYS A 142 5.11 14.01 13.93
N ARG A 143 4.52 15.10 13.44
CA ARG A 143 4.74 15.58 12.07
C ARG A 143 6.06 16.32 11.92
N TYR A 144 6.82 15.98 10.87
CA TYR A 144 8.12 16.55 10.53
C TYR A 144 8.17 17.01 9.06
N GLY A 145 7.89 18.28 8.83
CA GLY A 145 8.02 18.90 7.50
C GLY A 145 7.32 18.12 6.39
N SER A 146 8.05 17.82 5.31
CA SER A 146 7.59 17.02 4.18
C SER A 146 7.69 15.51 4.41
N GLN A 147 8.27 15.06 5.52
CA GLN A 147 8.42 13.66 5.89
C GLN A 147 7.23 13.13 6.68
N GLY A 148 6.13 13.89 6.74
CA GLY A 148 4.86 13.47 7.35
C GLY A 148 4.95 13.15 8.84
N CYS A 149 4.18 12.19 9.29
CA CYS A 149 4.13 11.74 10.68
C CYS A 149 5.13 10.59 10.92
N VAL A 150 5.95 10.74 11.94
CA VAL A 150 6.98 9.76 12.32
C VAL A 150 6.71 9.26 13.72
N ALA A 151 6.59 7.93 13.88
CA ALA A 151 6.56 7.31 15.20
C ALA A 151 7.94 7.38 15.85
N LEU A 152 8.01 7.86 17.08
CA LEU A 152 9.26 8.02 17.83
C LEU A 152 9.55 6.76 18.68
N PRO A 153 10.83 6.41 18.88
CA PRO A 153 11.21 5.43 19.88
C PRO A 153 10.72 5.83 21.28
N VAL A 154 10.43 4.85 22.11
CA VAL A 154 9.99 5.11 23.49
C VAL A 154 11.02 5.95 24.25
N GLY A 155 10.57 7.05 24.85
CA GLY A 155 11.44 7.97 25.61
C GLY A 155 12.23 8.97 24.76
N GLU A 156 12.10 8.94 23.44
CA GLU A 156 12.66 9.98 22.55
C GLU A 156 11.59 11.01 22.18
N ASP A 157 11.99 12.26 21.96
CA ASP A 157 11.13 13.40 21.65
C ASP A 157 11.33 13.95 20.22
N SER A 158 12.31 13.42 19.49
CA SER A 158 12.72 13.90 18.17
C SER A 158 13.25 12.78 17.28
N VAL A 159 13.31 13.07 15.98
CA VAL A 159 13.90 12.18 14.97
C VAL A 159 15.42 12.35 14.91
N ARG A 160 16.10 11.37 14.31
CA ARG A 160 17.57 11.28 14.19
C ARG A 160 18.11 11.84 12.87
N PHE A 161 17.30 12.57 12.15
CA PHE A 161 17.67 13.26 10.91
C PHE A 161 17.22 14.72 10.97
N THR A 162 17.71 15.54 10.06
CA THR A 162 17.25 16.94 9.94
C THR A 162 16.01 16.97 9.03
N PRO A 163 14.82 17.30 9.56
CA PRO A 163 13.62 17.41 8.75
C PRO A 163 13.75 18.50 7.67
N SER A 164 13.25 18.21 6.49
CA SER A 164 13.27 19.12 5.36
C SER A 164 11.85 19.54 4.96
N SER A 165 11.74 20.73 4.36
CA SER A 165 10.51 21.20 3.71
C SER A 165 10.73 21.27 2.22
N VAL A 166 10.31 20.23 1.53
CA VAL A 166 10.41 20.14 0.07
C VAL A 166 9.13 20.73 -0.53
N ARG A 167 9.28 21.79 -1.35
CA ARG A 167 8.14 22.42 -2.03
C ARG A 167 8.11 22.00 -3.50
N PRO A 168 6.91 21.77 -4.08
CA PRO A 168 6.77 21.57 -5.51
C PRO A 168 7.34 22.76 -6.30
N ASN A 169 8.04 22.46 -7.38
CA ASN A 169 8.49 23.45 -8.36
C ASN A 169 7.60 23.35 -9.61
N LEU A 170 6.33 23.70 -9.44
CA LEU A 170 5.28 23.55 -10.43
C LEU A 170 4.55 24.89 -10.63
N PRO A 171 3.97 25.13 -11.83
CA PRO A 171 3.17 26.32 -12.07
C PRO A 171 1.90 26.33 -11.22
N ASP A 172 1.25 27.49 -11.10
CA ASP A 172 0.00 27.62 -10.34
C ASP A 172 -1.08 26.66 -10.88
N PRO A 173 -1.58 25.73 -10.04
CA PRO A 173 -2.57 24.76 -10.47
C PRO A 173 -3.90 25.38 -10.92
N ALA A 174 -4.29 26.52 -10.35
CA ALA A 174 -5.55 27.19 -10.66
C ALA A 174 -5.59 27.79 -12.07
N THR A 175 -4.42 28.05 -12.67
CA THR A 175 -4.31 28.65 -14.00
C THR A 175 -3.69 27.72 -15.04
N THR A 176 -3.15 26.58 -14.60
CA THR A 176 -2.47 25.62 -15.48
C THR A 176 -3.43 24.49 -15.85
N PRO A 177 -3.49 24.10 -17.14
CA PRO A 177 -4.30 22.95 -17.57
C PRO A 177 -3.82 21.63 -16.96
N TRP A 178 -4.76 20.71 -16.74
CA TRP A 178 -4.49 19.30 -16.49
C TRP A 178 -3.67 18.71 -17.67
N PRO A 179 -2.64 17.88 -17.43
CA PRO A 179 -2.31 17.24 -16.15
C PRO A 179 -1.29 18.00 -15.28
N MET A 180 -0.68 19.09 -15.73
CA MET A 180 0.32 19.84 -14.96
C MET A 180 -0.30 20.80 -13.95
N GLY A 181 -1.57 21.14 -14.10
CA GLY A 181 -2.39 21.90 -13.16
C GLY A 181 -3.75 21.24 -12.97
N ASP A 182 -4.75 22.03 -12.59
CA ASP A 182 -6.08 21.54 -12.23
C ASP A 182 -7.20 22.05 -13.13
N VAL A 183 -6.89 22.92 -14.08
CA VAL A 183 -7.87 23.44 -15.04
C VAL A 183 -8.23 22.34 -16.03
N LEU A 184 -9.47 21.85 -15.96
CA LEU A 184 -9.96 20.82 -16.87
C LEU A 184 -10.23 21.45 -18.26
N PRO A 185 -9.67 20.88 -19.34
CA PRO A 185 -9.92 21.36 -20.69
C PRO A 185 -11.40 21.28 -21.06
N ALA A 186 -11.93 22.32 -21.67
CA ALA A 186 -13.31 22.36 -22.21
C ALA A 186 -13.38 21.66 -23.58
N GLU A 187 -13.00 20.38 -23.63
CA GLU A 187 -13.02 19.58 -24.84
C GLU A 187 -14.35 18.83 -25.00
N PRO A 188 -14.80 18.55 -26.23
CA PRO A 188 -15.94 17.67 -26.46
C PRO A 188 -15.76 16.30 -25.78
N TRP A 189 -16.86 15.69 -25.38
CA TRP A 189 -16.82 14.34 -24.83
C TRP A 189 -16.19 13.34 -25.82
N PRO A 190 -15.32 12.41 -25.38
CA PRO A 190 -14.67 11.48 -26.31
C PRO A 190 -15.69 10.66 -27.11
N ALA A 191 -15.47 10.59 -28.43
CA ALA A 191 -16.35 9.81 -29.30
C ALA A 191 -16.40 8.33 -28.87
N GLY A 192 -17.58 7.75 -28.87
CA GLY A 192 -17.81 6.35 -28.49
C GLY A 192 -17.88 6.09 -27.00
N VAL A 193 -17.56 7.06 -26.13
CA VAL A 193 -17.67 6.93 -24.68
C VAL A 193 -19.05 7.37 -24.20
N ASP A 194 -19.77 6.49 -23.48
CA ASP A 194 -21.08 6.77 -22.90
C ASP A 194 -20.94 7.58 -21.60
N SER A 195 -21.20 8.89 -21.69
CA SER A 195 -21.08 9.80 -20.55
C SER A 195 -22.05 9.49 -19.40
N ALA A 196 -23.26 8.99 -19.72
CA ALA A 196 -24.25 8.64 -18.71
C ALA A 196 -23.81 7.40 -17.90
N LYS A 197 -23.22 6.42 -18.56
CA LYS A 197 -22.65 5.26 -17.87
C LYS A 197 -21.42 5.63 -17.02
N VAL A 198 -20.54 6.50 -17.52
CA VAL A 198 -19.41 7.02 -16.71
C VAL A 198 -19.94 7.73 -15.47
N ALA A 199 -20.94 8.58 -15.58
CA ALA A 199 -21.54 9.26 -14.42
C ALA A 199 -22.14 8.25 -13.41
N ARG A 200 -22.80 7.18 -13.91
CA ARG A 200 -23.29 6.09 -13.04
C ARG A 200 -22.15 5.32 -12.38
N ALA A 201 -21.04 5.07 -13.07
CA ALA A 201 -19.86 4.42 -12.49
C ALA A 201 -19.27 5.24 -11.35
N VAL A 202 -19.14 6.56 -11.53
CA VAL A 202 -18.70 7.49 -10.49
C VAL A 202 -19.64 7.46 -9.29
N ALA A 203 -20.97 7.44 -9.53
CA ALA A 203 -21.95 7.34 -8.44
C ALA A 203 -21.87 5.98 -7.71
N ALA A 204 -21.75 4.88 -8.44
CA ALA A 204 -21.68 3.52 -7.90
C ALA A 204 -20.47 3.29 -7.00
N ALA A 205 -19.36 4.01 -7.23
CA ALA A 205 -18.18 3.94 -6.37
C ALA A 205 -18.41 4.45 -4.94
N PHE A 206 -19.49 5.18 -4.69
CA PHE A 206 -19.88 5.73 -3.38
C PHE A 206 -21.14 5.04 -2.80
N ASP A 207 -21.62 3.99 -3.42
CA ASP A 207 -22.80 3.25 -3.00
C ASP A 207 -22.45 1.78 -2.72
N PRO A 208 -22.74 1.26 -1.50
CA PRO A 208 -23.38 1.96 -0.38
C PRO A 208 -22.40 2.88 0.39
N PRO A 209 -22.94 3.82 1.21
CA PRO A 209 -22.12 4.74 2.04
C PRO A 209 -21.15 4.04 2.97
N GLU A 210 -21.46 2.82 3.43
CA GLU A 210 -20.61 1.98 4.28
C GLU A 210 -19.29 1.60 3.59
N GLY A 211 -19.19 1.74 2.27
CA GLY A 211 -17.96 1.60 1.51
C GLY A 211 -16.95 2.70 1.81
N MET A 212 -17.38 3.78 2.46
CA MET A 212 -16.54 4.90 2.92
C MET A 212 -15.56 5.39 1.86
N THR A 213 -15.98 5.42 0.60
CA THR A 213 -15.16 5.94 -0.50
C THR A 213 -14.92 7.43 -0.29
N SER A 214 -13.67 7.82 -0.14
CA SER A 214 -13.25 9.22 0.06
C SER A 214 -13.02 9.94 -1.26
N ALA A 215 -12.49 9.24 -2.27
CA ALA A 215 -12.29 9.79 -3.59
C ALA A 215 -12.41 8.69 -4.66
N PHE A 216 -13.05 9.02 -5.77
CA PHE A 216 -13.06 8.20 -6.98
C PHE A 216 -12.80 9.08 -8.19
N LEU A 217 -11.90 8.61 -9.07
CA LEU A 217 -11.51 9.36 -10.27
C LEU A 217 -11.27 8.38 -11.43
N VAL A 218 -11.69 8.75 -12.63
CA VAL A 218 -11.44 8.02 -13.85
C VAL A 218 -10.87 8.92 -14.93
N THR A 219 -9.77 8.49 -15.57
CA THR A 219 -9.23 9.14 -16.76
C THR A 219 -9.33 8.23 -17.97
N TYR A 220 -9.49 8.83 -19.14
CA TYR A 220 -9.43 8.19 -20.44
C TYR A 220 -8.35 8.89 -21.30
N ARG A 221 -7.31 8.14 -21.68
CA ARG A 221 -6.18 8.65 -22.45
C ARG A 221 -5.58 9.93 -21.83
N GLY A 222 -5.46 9.92 -20.48
CA GLY A 222 -4.94 11.04 -19.70
C GLY A 222 -5.94 12.12 -19.32
N ARG A 223 -7.11 12.20 -19.96
CA ARG A 223 -8.17 13.18 -19.67
C ARG A 223 -9.06 12.68 -18.53
N ILE A 224 -9.39 13.51 -17.55
CA ILE A 224 -10.40 13.21 -16.52
C ILE A 224 -11.78 13.13 -17.17
N LEU A 225 -12.45 11.99 -17.04
CA LEU A 225 -13.85 11.79 -17.45
C LEU A 225 -14.82 12.03 -16.31
N GLY A 226 -14.42 11.74 -15.08
CA GLY A 226 -15.25 11.95 -13.91
C GLY A 226 -14.47 11.80 -12.64
N GLU A 227 -14.85 12.57 -11.65
CA GLU A 227 -14.30 12.49 -10.29
C GLU A 227 -15.36 12.89 -9.28
N ARG A 228 -15.29 12.28 -8.11
CA ARG A 228 -16.15 12.61 -6.97
C ARG A 228 -15.37 12.44 -5.68
N TYR A 229 -15.65 13.29 -4.72
CA TYR A 229 -15.04 13.32 -3.40
C TYR A 229 -16.11 13.17 -2.32
N GLY A 230 -15.76 12.50 -1.22
CA GLY A 230 -16.61 12.38 -0.05
C GLY A 230 -16.69 13.69 0.73
N GLU A 231 -17.51 13.70 1.77
CA GLU A 231 -17.68 14.86 2.63
C GLU A 231 -16.35 15.28 3.25
N GLY A 232 -16.04 16.59 3.22
CA GLY A 232 -14.80 17.16 3.73
C GLY A 232 -13.54 16.85 2.91
N ILE A 233 -13.65 16.07 1.84
CA ILE A 233 -12.54 15.69 0.96
C ILE A 233 -12.60 16.48 -0.35
N HIS A 234 -11.46 16.85 -0.89
CA HIS A 234 -11.37 17.57 -2.16
C HIS A 234 -10.17 17.08 -3.00
N ALA A 235 -10.00 17.63 -4.19
CA ALA A 235 -9.00 17.19 -5.17
C ALA A 235 -7.54 17.22 -4.68
N HIS A 236 -7.26 17.97 -3.63
CA HIS A 236 -5.91 18.12 -3.05
C HIS A 236 -5.74 17.44 -1.68
N THR A 237 -6.79 16.80 -1.16
CA THR A 237 -6.71 16.12 0.14
C THR A 237 -5.79 14.91 0.03
N PRO A 238 -4.67 14.84 0.77
CA PRO A 238 -3.85 13.65 0.83
C PRO A 238 -4.61 12.56 1.58
N LEU A 239 -4.73 11.41 0.97
CA LEU A 239 -5.40 10.23 1.53
C LEU A 239 -4.42 9.07 1.62
N GLU A 240 -4.57 8.19 2.60
CA GLU A 240 -3.74 7.01 2.76
C GLU A 240 -3.71 6.18 1.47
N GLY A 241 -2.53 5.91 0.94
CA GLY A 241 -2.32 5.04 -0.23
C GLY A 241 -2.00 3.60 0.17
N TRP A 242 -1.42 3.42 1.36
CA TRP A 242 -0.91 2.14 1.85
C TRP A 242 0.04 1.52 0.82
N SER A 243 -0.10 0.24 0.55
CA SER A 243 0.82 -0.49 -0.33
C SER A 243 0.87 0.00 -1.78
N MET A 244 0.08 0.99 -2.19
CA MET A 244 0.29 1.67 -3.48
C MET A 244 1.66 2.36 -3.55
N GLY A 245 2.21 2.79 -2.40
CA GLY A 245 3.55 3.35 -2.29
C GLY A 245 4.67 2.42 -2.73
N LYS A 246 4.46 1.11 -2.70
CA LYS A 246 5.44 0.15 -3.23
C LYS A 246 5.68 0.38 -4.72
N SER A 247 4.61 0.62 -5.48
CA SER A 247 4.73 0.93 -6.92
C SER A 247 5.36 2.30 -7.16
N LEU A 248 5.13 3.26 -6.26
CA LEU A 248 5.85 4.54 -6.27
C LEU A 248 7.36 4.34 -6.04
N THR A 249 7.74 3.50 -5.07
CA THR A 249 9.14 3.08 -4.86
C THR A 249 9.74 2.46 -6.12
N GLY A 250 9.00 1.55 -6.76
CA GLY A 250 9.39 0.96 -8.05
C GLY A 250 9.60 1.99 -9.14
N THR A 251 8.77 3.03 -9.18
CA THR A 251 8.89 4.14 -10.14
C THR A 251 10.16 4.98 -9.89
N LEU A 252 10.46 5.29 -8.64
CA LEU A 252 11.67 6.04 -8.28
C LEU A 252 12.95 5.24 -8.61
N MET A 253 12.95 3.93 -8.37
CA MET A 253 14.05 3.05 -8.79
C MET A 253 14.19 3.03 -10.32
N ALA A 254 13.09 2.96 -11.06
CA ALA A 254 13.12 3.01 -12.52
C ALA A 254 13.75 4.28 -13.07
N ILE A 255 13.54 5.43 -12.41
CA ILE A 255 14.21 6.68 -12.77
C ILE A 255 15.73 6.57 -12.58
N LEU A 256 16.20 5.96 -11.50
CA LEU A 256 17.64 5.73 -11.29
C LEU A 256 18.22 4.75 -12.31
N VAL A 257 17.46 3.72 -12.70
CA VAL A 257 17.83 2.81 -13.80
C VAL A 257 17.95 3.58 -15.11
N ARG A 258 16.97 4.43 -15.44
CA ARG A 258 17.03 5.28 -16.64
C ARG A 258 18.23 6.24 -16.63
N ARG A 259 18.62 6.73 -15.46
CA ARG A 259 19.81 7.60 -15.29
C ARG A 259 21.13 6.82 -15.34
N GLY A 260 21.09 5.48 -15.48
CA GLY A 260 22.29 4.62 -15.54
C GLY A 260 22.98 4.41 -14.18
N VAL A 261 22.29 4.72 -13.06
CA VAL A 261 22.81 4.48 -11.71
C VAL A 261 22.81 2.99 -11.39
N TYR A 262 21.75 2.30 -11.85
CA TYR A 262 21.54 0.86 -11.64
C TYR A 262 21.08 0.19 -12.94
N ASP A 263 21.23 -1.15 -12.97
CA ASP A 263 20.57 -2.06 -13.92
C ASP A 263 19.63 -2.98 -13.13
N LEU A 264 18.44 -3.26 -13.66
CA LEU A 264 17.46 -4.12 -12.98
C LEU A 264 17.98 -5.53 -12.70
N TRP A 265 18.87 -6.02 -13.57
CA TRP A 265 19.36 -7.40 -13.50
C TRP A 265 20.74 -7.53 -12.87
N GLN A 266 21.35 -6.41 -12.44
CA GLN A 266 22.55 -6.49 -11.63
C GLN A 266 22.25 -7.05 -10.24
N PRO A 267 23.22 -7.71 -9.59
CA PRO A 267 23.18 -7.97 -8.16
C PRO A 267 22.89 -6.68 -7.38
N ALA A 268 22.01 -6.74 -6.39
CA ALA A 268 21.67 -5.59 -5.57
C ALA A 268 22.87 -5.17 -4.73
N PRO A 269 23.41 -3.94 -4.90
CA PRO A 269 24.63 -3.51 -4.20
C PRO A 269 24.31 -3.03 -2.77
N VAL A 270 23.59 -3.84 -2.01
CA VAL A 270 23.30 -3.60 -0.59
C VAL A 270 24.61 -3.73 0.19
N PRO A 271 25.08 -2.70 0.90
CA PRO A 271 26.39 -2.71 1.55
C PRO A 271 26.58 -3.87 2.53
N GLU A 272 25.54 -4.23 3.26
CA GLU A 272 25.51 -5.31 4.26
C GLU A 272 25.69 -6.72 3.63
N TRP A 273 25.57 -6.83 2.31
CA TRP A 273 25.71 -8.10 1.59
C TRP A 273 27.05 -8.29 0.90
N GLN A 274 27.97 -7.28 0.97
CA GLN A 274 29.22 -7.30 0.22
C GLN A 274 30.35 -8.11 0.91
N GLY A 275 30.05 -8.76 2.05
CA GLY A 275 30.99 -9.67 2.71
C GLY A 275 31.33 -10.89 1.84
N ALA A 276 32.59 -11.37 1.92
CA ALA A 276 33.03 -12.52 1.12
C ALA A 276 32.16 -13.76 1.40
N GLY A 277 31.56 -14.33 0.36
CA GLY A 277 30.72 -15.52 0.46
C GLY A 277 29.30 -15.28 0.96
N ASP A 278 28.86 -14.03 1.11
CA ASP A 278 27.46 -13.75 1.48
C ASP A 278 26.52 -14.21 0.35
N PRO A 279 25.62 -15.16 0.64
CA PRO A 279 24.75 -15.72 -0.38
C PRO A 279 23.71 -14.72 -0.92
N ARG A 280 23.47 -13.60 -0.23
CA ARG A 280 22.55 -12.54 -0.65
C ARG A 280 23.07 -11.73 -1.85
N GLN A 281 24.38 -11.80 -2.15
CA GLN A 281 24.97 -11.21 -3.36
C GLN A 281 24.33 -11.71 -4.67
N ALA A 282 23.67 -12.86 -4.65
CA ALA A 282 22.97 -13.39 -5.82
C ALA A 282 21.60 -12.71 -6.07
N ILE A 283 21.08 -11.93 -5.13
CA ILE A 283 19.77 -11.28 -5.23
C ILE A 283 19.91 -10.06 -6.14
N ARG A 284 19.12 -10.02 -7.23
CA ARG A 284 19.12 -8.90 -8.18
C ARG A 284 18.05 -7.87 -7.81
N ILE A 285 18.25 -6.62 -8.23
CA ILE A 285 17.27 -5.53 -8.04
C ILE A 285 15.89 -5.94 -8.60
N GLY A 286 15.85 -6.51 -9.81
CA GLY A 286 14.62 -6.95 -10.44
C GLY A 286 13.91 -8.10 -9.70
N ASP A 287 14.65 -8.98 -9.00
CA ASP A 287 14.06 -10.04 -8.19
C ASP A 287 13.39 -9.46 -6.92
N ILE A 288 14.01 -8.47 -6.27
CA ILE A 288 13.42 -7.74 -5.15
C ILE A 288 12.12 -7.04 -5.60
N MET A 289 12.15 -6.35 -6.73
CA MET A 289 10.99 -5.60 -7.26
C MET A 289 9.86 -6.51 -7.77
N ARG A 290 10.05 -7.83 -7.77
CA ARG A 290 9.05 -8.88 -8.05
C ARG A 290 8.54 -9.57 -6.79
N MET A 291 8.85 -9.07 -5.59
CA MET A 291 8.50 -9.72 -4.32
C MET A 291 9.00 -11.17 -4.26
N SER A 292 10.26 -11.37 -4.64
CA SER A 292 10.90 -12.67 -4.70
C SER A 292 12.39 -12.63 -4.32
N SER A 293 12.76 -11.74 -3.42
CA SER A 293 14.14 -11.65 -2.86
C SER A 293 14.58 -12.93 -2.17
N GLY A 294 13.64 -13.66 -1.57
CA GLY A 294 13.91 -14.88 -0.82
C GLY A 294 14.46 -14.63 0.60
N LEU A 295 14.32 -13.42 1.15
CA LEU A 295 14.72 -13.13 2.53
C LEU A 295 13.79 -13.77 3.55
N ARG A 296 14.36 -14.16 4.70
CA ARG A 296 13.64 -14.80 5.80
C ARG A 296 12.97 -13.77 6.68
N ILE A 297 11.68 -13.63 6.49
CA ILE A 297 10.78 -12.81 7.30
C ILE A 297 9.40 -13.45 7.37
N ARG A 298 8.53 -12.95 8.23
CA ARG A 298 7.12 -13.31 8.28
C ARG A 298 6.23 -12.11 7.98
N ALA A 299 5.10 -12.41 7.36
CA ALA A 299 4.05 -11.45 7.06
C ALA A 299 2.68 -12.04 7.43
N PRO A 300 1.71 -11.22 7.87
CA PRO A 300 0.38 -11.72 8.25
C PRO A 300 -0.35 -12.49 7.15
N GLN A 301 -0.03 -12.19 5.89
CA GLN A 301 -0.61 -12.83 4.70
C GLN A 301 0.18 -14.06 4.19
N ASP A 302 1.25 -14.45 4.87
CA ASP A 302 1.93 -15.70 4.55
C ASP A 302 1.00 -16.88 4.84
N PRO A 303 0.91 -17.88 3.95
CA PRO A 303 -0.05 -18.98 4.10
C PRO A 303 0.23 -19.90 5.30
N ASP A 304 1.43 -19.81 5.86
CA ASP A 304 1.94 -20.58 6.99
C ASP A 304 2.23 -19.71 8.23
N TYR A 305 1.78 -18.45 8.26
CA TYR A 305 1.95 -17.58 9.42
C TYR A 305 0.82 -17.76 10.42
N GLU A 306 1.20 -17.95 11.69
CA GLU A 306 0.29 -17.97 12.84
C GLU A 306 0.68 -16.87 13.83
N PRO A 307 -0.27 -16.10 14.39
CA PRO A 307 0.03 -15.04 15.36
C PRO A 307 0.82 -15.49 16.58
N SER A 308 0.68 -16.76 16.98
CA SER A 308 1.43 -17.37 18.08
C SER A 308 2.93 -17.49 17.82
N MET A 309 3.38 -17.35 16.57
CA MET A 309 4.80 -17.36 16.20
C MET A 309 5.54 -16.10 16.66
N GLY A 310 4.83 -15.01 16.92
CA GLY A 310 5.38 -13.72 17.33
C GLY A 310 5.06 -12.59 16.35
N TYR A 311 5.44 -11.36 16.68
CA TYR A 311 5.14 -10.19 15.88
C TYR A 311 5.84 -10.27 14.51
N PRO A 312 5.15 -10.05 13.37
CA PRO A 312 5.75 -10.27 12.06
C PRO A 312 6.61 -9.07 11.59
N ASP A 313 7.74 -9.36 10.93
CA ASP A 313 8.62 -8.33 10.35
C ASP A 313 7.88 -7.35 9.44
N HIS A 314 6.90 -7.86 8.70
CA HIS A 314 6.09 -7.07 7.76
C HIS A 314 5.39 -5.88 8.44
N LEU A 315 4.90 -6.05 9.67
CA LEU A 315 4.32 -4.98 10.48
C LEU A 315 5.38 -4.21 11.25
N TYR A 316 6.42 -4.88 11.72
CA TYR A 316 7.51 -4.26 12.47
C TYR A 316 8.21 -3.14 11.70
N LEU A 317 8.34 -3.27 10.39
CA LEU A 317 8.89 -2.24 9.51
C LEU A 317 8.07 -0.91 9.50
N TYR A 318 6.84 -0.93 9.99
CA TYR A 318 6.04 0.28 10.20
C TYR A 318 6.09 0.78 11.65
N THR A 319 6.11 -0.15 12.60
CA THR A 319 5.68 0.09 13.98
C THR A 319 6.80 -0.04 14.99
N GLY A 320 7.92 -0.68 14.60
CA GLY A 320 9.03 -0.99 15.47
C GLY A 320 9.88 0.22 15.89
N THR A 321 9.65 1.38 15.26
CA THR A 321 10.48 2.59 15.47
C THR A 321 11.98 2.31 15.38
N ALA A 322 12.35 1.40 14.48
CA ALA A 322 13.71 0.93 14.20
C ALA A 322 14.22 1.52 12.89
N ASN A 323 15.54 1.41 12.65
CA ASN A 323 16.11 1.70 11.33
C ASN A 323 15.64 0.63 10.33
N SER A 324 14.66 0.98 9.51
CA SER A 324 14.00 0.06 8.60
C SER A 324 14.94 -0.51 7.54
N PHE A 325 15.93 0.27 7.07
CA PHE A 325 16.90 -0.17 6.08
C PHE A 325 17.85 -1.21 6.66
N GLU A 326 18.38 -0.95 7.85
CA GLU A 326 19.24 -1.90 8.57
C GLU A 326 18.49 -3.19 8.90
N TRP A 327 17.22 -3.07 9.37
CA TRP A 327 16.41 -4.24 9.64
C TRP A 327 16.22 -5.11 8.39
N ALA A 328 15.84 -4.53 7.27
CA ALA A 328 15.63 -5.27 6.03
C ALA A 328 16.93 -5.87 5.47
N ALA A 329 18.04 -5.11 5.49
CA ALA A 329 19.32 -5.51 4.96
C ALA A 329 19.99 -6.64 5.75
N THR A 330 19.67 -6.77 7.05
CA THR A 330 20.27 -7.81 7.93
C THR A 330 19.53 -9.14 7.91
N ARG A 331 18.38 -9.24 7.24
CA ARG A 331 17.62 -10.50 7.19
C ARG A 331 18.38 -11.58 6.43
N PRO A 332 18.43 -12.82 6.94
CA PRO A 332 19.07 -13.95 6.26
C PRO A 332 18.21 -14.42 5.06
N ARG A 333 18.77 -15.29 4.24
CA ARG A 333 18.00 -15.95 3.17
C ARG A 333 17.09 -17.04 3.73
N GLN A 334 15.90 -17.14 3.15
CA GLN A 334 14.96 -18.26 3.33
C GLN A 334 14.91 -19.14 2.10
N TRP A 335 14.87 -18.55 0.92
CA TRP A 335 14.79 -19.25 -0.37
C TRP A 335 15.85 -18.76 -1.35
N PRO A 336 16.13 -19.53 -2.41
CA PRO A 336 16.86 -18.98 -3.55
C PRO A 336 16.12 -17.76 -4.13
N PRO A 337 16.84 -16.73 -4.58
CA PRO A 337 16.20 -15.56 -5.21
C PRO A 337 15.32 -15.98 -6.37
N ASN A 338 14.18 -15.32 -6.55
CA ASN A 338 13.22 -15.56 -7.64
C ASN A 338 12.64 -17.00 -7.68
N ALA A 339 12.67 -17.73 -6.56
CA ALA A 339 12.15 -19.08 -6.46
C ALA A 339 10.73 -19.14 -5.85
N VAL A 340 10.45 -18.30 -4.86
CA VAL A 340 9.16 -18.26 -4.14
C VAL A 340 8.62 -16.84 -4.14
N GLY A 341 7.38 -16.67 -4.60
CA GLY A 341 6.66 -15.39 -4.58
C GLY A 341 5.98 -15.17 -3.23
N ARG A 342 6.42 -14.15 -2.49
CA ARG A 342 5.77 -13.76 -1.22
C ARG A 342 5.71 -12.24 -1.11
N TYR A 343 4.55 -11.73 -0.73
CA TYR A 343 4.34 -10.30 -0.55
C TYR A 343 4.96 -9.83 0.77
N ARG A 344 6.06 -9.10 0.70
CA ARG A 344 6.93 -8.76 1.82
C ARG A 344 7.29 -7.27 1.85
N ASN A 345 7.21 -6.62 3.03
CA ASN A 345 7.59 -5.20 3.17
C ASN A 345 9.11 -4.97 3.15
N THR A 346 9.91 -5.99 3.42
CA THR A 346 11.38 -5.90 3.30
C THR A 346 11.84 -5.55 1.89
N ASP A 347 11.14 -6.04 0.87
CA ASP A 347 11.54 -5.86 -0.52
C ASP A 347 11.48 -4.38 -0.95
N PRO A 348 10.36 -3.64 -0.81
CA PRO A 348 10.34 -2.22 -1.12
C PRO A 348 11.21 -1.38 -0.18
N VAL A 349 11.41 -1.78 1.08
CA VAL A 349 12.34 -1.11 2.00
C VAL A 349 13.78 -1.22 1.50
N LEU A 350 14.21 -2.38 1.02
CA LEU A 350 15.53 -2.56 0.39
C LEU A 350 15.69 -1.73 -0.88
N ILE A 351 14.65 -1.63 -1.70
CA ILE A 351 14.69 -0.76 -2.88
C ILE A 351 14.81 0.70 -2.47
N ASN A 352 14.11 1.16 -1.42
CA ASN A 352 14.31 2.51 -0.87
C ASN A 352 15.72 2.73 -0.33
N HIS A 353 16.33 1.71 0.32
CA HIS A 353 17.73 1.78 0.74
C HIS A 353 18.66 2.01 -0.48
N LEU A 354 18.48 1.23 -1.54
CA LEU A 354 19.26 1.41 -2.78
C LEU A 354 18.99 2.77 -3.45
N ILE A 355 17.73 3.26 -3.42
CA ILE A 355 17.41 4.60 -3.93
C ILE A 355 18.19 5.66 -3.16
N ARG A 356 18.20 5.59 -1.80
CA ARG A 356 18.98 6.52 -0.97
C ARG A 356 20.46 6.50 -1.33
N LEU A 357 21.07 5.33 -1.39
CA LEU A 357 22.49 5.17 -1.77
C LEU A 357 22.78 5.72 -3.18
N GLY A 358 21.89 5.45 -4.14
CA GLY A 358 22.04 5.95 -5.51
C GLY A 358 21.92 7.47 -5.61
N VAL A 359 20.96 8.06 -4.90
CA VAL A 359 20.73 9.51 -4.87
C VAL A 359 21.89 10.23 -4.18
N GLU A 360 22.33 9.75 -3.02
CA GLU A 360 23.47 10.30 -2.29
C GLU A 360 24.78 10.20 -3.12
N LYS A 361 24.97 9.11 -3.87
CA LYS A 361 26.10 8.95 -4.80
C LYS A 361 26.09 9.98 -5.93
N LEU A 362 24.91 10.42 -6.35
CA LEU A 362 24.76 11.51 -7.33
C LEU A 362 24.97 12.91 -6.73
N GLY A 363 25.14 13.00 -5.39
CA GLY A 363 25.21 14.28 -4.67
C GLY A 363 23.87 14.99 -4.56
N GLU A 364 22.75 14.27 -4.75
CA GLU A 364 21.39 14.81 -4.64
C GLU A 364 20.83 14.59 -3.23
N ASP A 365 19.85 15.41 -2.82
CA ASP A 365 19.13 15.27 -1.54
C ASP A 365 18.09 14.15 -1.65
N TYR A 366 18.22 13.14 -0.80
CA TYR A 366 17.33 11.98 -0.78
C TYR A 366 15.87 12.36 -0.50
N HIS A 367 15.62 13.25 0.46
CA HIS A 367 14.25 13.66 0.78
C HIS A 367 13.61 14.54 -0.31
N ALA A 368 14.42 15.27 -1.07
CA ALA A 368 13.95 16.06 -2.20
C ALA A 368 13.83 15.27 -3.51
N PHE A 369 14.49 14.10 -3.60
CA PHE A 369 14.58 13.34 -4.85
C PHE A 369 13.21 12.96 -5.43
N PRO A 370 12.21 12.42 -4.68
CA PRO A 370 10.90 12.10 -5.24
C PRO A 370 10.24 13.32 -5.88
N GLN A 371 10.31 14.48 -5.22
CA GLN A 371 9.73 15.72 -5.73
C GLN A 371 10.42 16.16 -7.03
N ARG A 372 11.75 16.20 -7.06
CA ARG A 372 12.52 16.72 -8.19
C ARG A 372 12.57 15.76 -9.39
N ALA A 373 12.73 14.47 -9.11
CA ALA A 373 12.92 13.46 -10.14
C ALA A 373 11.62 12.98 -10.78
N LEU A 374 10.50 13.01 -10.02
CA LEU A 374 9.22 12.49 -10.47
C LEU A 374 8.09 13.51 -10.34
N PHE A 375 7.82 14.03 -9.15
CA PHE A 375 6.59 14.77 -8.89
C PHE A 375 6.52 16.08 -9.68
N ASP A 376 7.58 16.88 -9.68
CA ASP A 376 7.67 18.10 -10.48
C ASP A 376 7.58 17.83 -12.00
N ARG A 377 7.90 16.60 -12.44
CA ARG A 377 7.87 16.24 -13.86
C ARG A 377 6.47 15.86 -14.33
N ILE A 378 5.63 15.31 -13.46
CA ILE A 378 4.30 14.80 -13.83
C ILE A 378 3.15 15.59 -13.18
N GLY A 379 3.44 16.69 -12.48
CA GLY A 379 2.42 17.57 -11.89
C GLY A 379 1.89 17.14 -10.53
N ILE A 380 2.55 16.22 -9.84
CA ILE A 380 2.18 15.76 -8.48
C ILE A 380 2.55 16.82 -7.44
N ARG A 381 1.61 17.22 -6.59
CA ARG A 381 1.77 18.32 -5.61
C ARG A 381 1.53 17.93 -4.17
N GLY A 382 0.66 16.97 -3.95
CA GLY A 382 0.13 16.64 -2.63
C GLY A 382 0.61 15.31 -2.07
N MET A 383 1.55 14.63 -2.74
CA MET A 383 2.10 13.37 -2.25
C MET A 383 3.00 13.61 -1.04
N VAL A 384 2.73 12.92 0.05
CA VAL A 384 3.57 12.88 1.26
C VAL A 384 4.12 11.47 1.41
N MET A 385 5.43 11.36 1.60
CA MET A 385 6.12 10.09 1.88
C MET A 385 6.67 10.16 3.29
N GLU A 386 6.12 9.35 4.19
CA GLU A 386 6.51 9.32 5.59
C GLU A 386 7.79 8.50 5.80
N THR A 387 8.48 8.74 6.92
CA THR A 387 9.78 8.13 7.21
C THR A 387 9.79 7.41 8.56
N ASP A 388 10.79 6.55 8.75
CA ASP A 388 11.19 6.11 10.08
C ASP A 388 11.99 7.21 10.83
N PRO A 389 12.35 7.02 12.11
CA PRO A 389 13.14 7.99 12.87
C PRO A 389 14.54 8.29 12.30
N TRP A 390 15.05 7.52 11.37
CA TRP A 390 16.33 7.73 10.66
C TRP A 390 16.16 8.47 9.32
N GLY A 391 14.94 8.85 8.97
CA GLY A 391 14.64 9.54 7.72
C GLY A 391 14.58 8.60 6.50
N ASN A 392 14.42 7.32 6.70
CA ASN A 392 14.22 6.36 5.62
C ASN A 392 12.74 6.34 5.22
N PHE A 393 12.42 6.55 3.95
CA PHE A 393 11.05 6.49 3.48
C PHE A 393 10.41 5.11 3.71
N LEU A 394 9.22 5.12 4.29
CA LEU A 394 8.38 3.94 4.58
C LEU A 394 7.31 3.72 3.50
N THR A 395 7.65 3.94 2.24
CA THR A 395 6.71 3.80 1.10
C THR A 395 6.36 2.35 0.75
N GLN A 396 6.62 1.41 1.66
CA GLN A 396 5.91 0.13 1.65
C GLN A 396 4.42 0.31 2.02
N GLY A 397 4.03 1.51 2.55
CA GLY A 397 2.63 1.82 2.84
C GLY A 397 2.36 3.06 3.71
N TYR A 398 3.38 3.83 4.08
CA TYR A 398 3.19 5.11 4.76
C TYR A 398 3.44 6.27 3.78
N GLU A 399 2.53 6.39 2.82
CA GLU A 399 2.41 7.54 1.95
C GLU A 399 0.95 7.96 1.83
N LEU A 400 0.75 9.24 1.65
CA LEU A 400 -0.56 9.84 1.40
C LEU A 400 -0.52 10.62 0.11
N GLY A 401 -1.60 10.54 -0.67
CA GLY A 401 -1.69 11.30 -1.92
C GLY A 401 -3.12 11.58 -2.35
N PRO A 402 -3.37 12.74 -2.98
CA PRO A 402 -4.63 13.05 -3.63
C PRO A 402 -4.94 12.08 -4.77
N ALA A 403 -6.23 11.84 -5.03
CA ALA A 403 -6.64 10.95 -6.13
C ALA A 403 -6.11 11.41 -7.50
N ARG A 404 -6.05 12.72 -7.75
CA ARG A 404 -5.47 13.28 -8.98
C ARG A 404 -3.98 12.96 -9.12
N ASP A 405 -3.22 12.91 -8.02
CA ASP A 405 -1.79 12.60 -8.05
C ASP A 405 -1.56 11.11 -8.33
N TRP A 406 -2.37 10.22 -7.76
CA TRP A 406 -2.37 8.81 -8.12
C TRP A 406 -2.76 8.57 -9.58
N ALA A 407 -3.74 9.35 -10.10
CA ALA A 407 -4.12 9.28 -11.51
C ALA A 407 -2.97 9.74 -12.44
N ARG A 408 -2.20 10.77 -12.08
CA ARG A 408 -1.00 11.18 -12.82
C ARG A 408 0.03 10.06 -12.90
N LEU A 409 0.29 9.39 -11.76
CA LEU A 409 1.19 8.24 -11.72
C LEU A 409 0.67 7.09 -12.58
N GLY A 410 -0.62 6.74 -12.49
CA GLY A 410 -1.24 5.72 -13.34
C GLY A 410 -1.16 6.05 -14.84
N ASN A 411 -1.38 7.32 -15.19
CA ASN A 411 -1.28 7.77 -16.59
C ASN A 411 0.16 7.74 -17.13
N LEU A 412 1.19 7.92 -16.29
CA LEU A 412 2.58 7.72 -16.69
C LEU A 412 2.80 6.27 -17.18
N TYR A 413 2.24 5.29 -16.49
CA TYR A 413 2.30 3.87 -16.89
C TYR A 413 1.42 3.57 -18.11
N LEU A 414 0.23 4.17 -18.20
CA LEU A 414 -0.62 4.06 -19.38
C LEU A 414 0.08 4.58 -20.65
N GLN A 415 0.95 5.57 -20.51
CA GLN A 415 1.72 6.19 -21.59
C GLN A 415 3.14 5.61 -21.75
N ASP A 416 3.35 4.36 -21.33
CA ASP A 416 4.63 3.65 -21.43
C ASP A 416 5.83 4.43 -20.85
N GLY A 417 5.62 5.14 -19.75
CA GLY A 417 6.67 5.90 -19.07
C GLY A 417 7.09 7.19 -19.78
N VAL A 418 6.30 7.63 -20.77
CA VAL A 418 6.47 8.92 -21.46
C VAL A 418 5.46 9.93 -20.91
N TRP A 419 5.91 11.12 -20.56
CA TRP A 419 5.06 12.18 -20.07
C TRP A 419 5.28 13.46 -20.84
N MET A 420 4.23 13.97 -21.51
CA MET A 420 4.29 15.18 -22.34
C MET A 420 5.47 15.18 -23.33
N GLY A 421 5.74 14.02 -23.95
CA GLY A 421 6.83 13.84 -24.92
C GLY A 421 8.19 13.51 -24.29
N GLU A 422 8.35 13.57 -22.98
CA GLU A 422 9.56 13.19 -22.29
C GLU A 422 9.47 11.77 -21.71
N ARG A 423 10.44 10.92 -22.02
CA ARG A 423 10.54 9.59 -21.41
C ARG A 423 11.14 9.70 -20.00
N LEU A 424 10.38 9.31 -19.00
CA LEU A 424 10.79 9.31 -17.59
C LEU A 424 11.20 7.93 -17.10
N LEU A 425 10.57 6.85 -17.63
CA LEU A 425 10.91 5.47 -17.28
C LEU A 425 11.73 4.81 -18.40
N PRO A 426 12.56 3.80 -18.09
CA PRO A 426 13.32 3.10 -19.11
C PRO A 426 12.39 2.48 -20.18
N GLU A 427 12.87 2.39 -21.40
CA GLU A 427 12.19 1.61 -22.44
C GLU A 427 12.04 0.15 -21.99
N GLY A 428 10.85 -0.44 -22.22
CA GLY A 428 10.53 -1.78 -21.77
C GLY A 428 10.23 -1.93 -20.27
N TYR A 429 10.31 -0.86 -19.47
CA TYR A 429 10.03 -0.97 -18.04
C TYR A 429 8.56 -1.28 -17.75
N VAL A 430 7.62 -0.68 -18.47
CA VAL A 430 6.19 -0.97 -18.31
C VAL A 430 5.87 -2.41 -18.71
N GLU A 431 6.55 -2.94 -19.71
CA GLU A 431 6.44 -4.37 -20.06
C GLU A 431 6.98 -5.26 -18.95
N TYR A 432 8.14 -4.92 -18.33
CA TYR A 432 8.64 -5.62 -17.15
C TYR A 432 7.62 -5.62 -16.01
N VAL A 433 6.93 -4.48 -15.76
CA VAL A 433 5.88 -4.34 -14.75
C VAL A 433 4.70 -5.27 -15.04
N ARG A 434 4.26 -5.38 -16.29
CA ARG A 434 3.10 -6.18 -16.73
C ARG A 434 3.41 -7.67 -16.90
N THR A 435 4.69 -8.03 -16.97
CA THR A 435 5.12 -9.42 -17.14
C THR A 435 5.00 -10.18 -15.82
N LEU A 436 4.29 -11.31 -15.85
CA LEU A 436 4.14 -12.20 -14.70
C LEU A 436 5.52 -12.61 -14.14
N ALA A 437 5.74 -12.37 -12.87
CA ALA A 437 6.99 -12.71 -12.22
C ALA A 437 7.18 -14.23 -12.11
N PRO A 438 8.37 -14.78 -12.46
CA PRO A 438 8.59 -16.23 -12.54
C PRO A 438 8.29 -16.99 -11.25
N ALA A 439 8.63 -16.43 -10.08
CA ALA A 439 8.33 -17.05 -8.79
C ALA A 439 6.82 -17.20 -8.56
N TRP A 440 6.05 -16.18 -8.92
CA TRP A 440 4.59 -16.19 -8.81
C TRP A 440 3.93 -17.12 -9.84
N GLN A 441 4.52 -17.21 -11.04
CA GLN A 441 4.11 -18.19 -12.03
C GLN A 441 4.33 -19.61 -11.53
N ALA A 442 5.50 -19.89 -10.94
CA ALA A 442 5.83 -21.18 -10.38
C ALA A 442 4.93 -21.58 -9.20
N ASP A 443 4.41 -20.59 -8.46
CA ASP A 443 3.42 -20.77 -7.40
C ASP A 443 1.98 -20.95 -7.95
N GLY A 444 1.77 -20.89 -9.28
CA GLY A 444 0.44 -20.94 -9.89
C GLY A 444 -0.43 -19.71 -9.63
N ARG A 445 0.18 -18.59 -9.26
CA ARG A 445 -0.48 -17.34 -8.87
C ARG A 445 -0.19 -16.23 -9.90
N PRO A 446 -1.00 -16.06 -10.95
CA PRO A 446 -0.75 -15.07 -12.01
C PRO A 446 -1.18 -13.65 -11.60
N ILE A 447 -0.71 -13.17 -10.44
CA ILE A 447 -1.20 -11.96 -9.80
C ILE A 447 -0.14 -10.89 -9.54
N TYR A 448 1.16 -11.15 -9.82
CA TYR A 448 2.22 -10.19 -9.49
C TYR A 448 3.24 -10.06 -10.62
N GLY A 449 3.56 -8.81 -10.96
CA GLY A 449 4.54 -8.46 -11.99
C GLY A 449 5.85 -7.90 -11.43
N GLY A 450 6.47 -7.01 -12.19
CA GLY A 450 7.61 -6.23 -11.75
C GLY A 450 7.21 -4.90 -11.11
N GLY A 451 8.19 -4.16 -10.57
CA GLY A 451 7.96 -2.80 -10.06
C GLY A 451 6.96 -2.70 -8.92
N PHE A 452 6.68 -3.80 -8.22
CA PHE A 452 5.69 -3.91 -7.16
C PHE A 452 4.23 -3.71 -7.63
N PHE A 453 3.91 -4.07 -8.85
CA PHE A 453 2.55 -4.02 -9.37
C PHE A 453 1.83 -5.36 -9.30
N TRP A 454 0.54 -5.28 -9.02
CA TRP A 454 -0.39 -6.38 -9.14
C TRP A 454 -0.89 -6.52 -10.57
N LEU A 455 -1.19 -7.77 -10.98
CA LEU A 455 -1.74 -8.11 -12.29
C LEU A 455 -3.15 -8.68 -12.16
N ASN A 456 -4.01 -8.34 -13.10
CA ASN A 456 -5.34 -8.95 -13.20
C ASN A 456 -5.31 -10.31 -13.95
N GLY A 457 -4.17 -11.00 -13.98
CA GLY A 457 -4.00 -12.27 -14.68
C GLY A 457 -4.97 -13.37 -14.24
N ALA A 458 -5.35 -13.36 -12.95
CA ALA A 458 -6.38 -14.26 -12.42
C ALA A 458 -7.83 -13.80 -12.72
N GLY A 459 -8.04 -12.57 -13.19
CA GLY A 459 -9.38 -11.99 -13.46
C GLY A 459 -10.14 -11.59 -12.20
N SER A 460 -9.42 -11.19 -11.15
CA SER A 460 -10.01 -10.74 -9.90
C SER A 460 -10.81 -9.43 -10.03
N LEU A 461 -10.43 -8.57 -10.97
CA LEU A 461 -11.18 -7.36 -11.28
C LEU A 461 -12.06 -7.60 -12.52
N PRO A 462 -13.27 -7.01 -12.59
CA PRO A 462 -14.11 -7.03 -13.79
C PRO A 462 -13.54 -6.06 -14.85
N ALA A 463 -12.37 -6.38 -15.33
CA ALA A 463 -11.56 -5.65 -16.31
C ALA A 463 -10.76 -6.65 -17.13
N PRO A 464 -10.22 -6.28 -18.30
CA PRO A 464 -9.36 -7.13 -19.09
C PRO A 464 -8.19 -7.70 -18.28
N ARG A 465 -7.76 -8.94 -18.60
CA ARG A 465 -6.68 -9.61 -17.86
C ARG A 465 -5.32 -8.93 -17.98
N GLU A 466 -5.14 -8.08 -18.97
CA GLU A 466 -3.94 -7.26 -19.14
C GLU A 466 -3.89 -6.05 -18.21
N ALA A 467 -4.96 -5.75 -17.47
CA ALA A 467 -4.96 -4.70 -16.48
C ALA A 467 -3.96 -5.00 -15.37
N PHE A 468 -3.30 -3.95 -14.91
CA PHE A 468 -2.37 -4.00 -13.80
C PHE A 468 -2.60 -2.82 -12.87
N TYR A 469 -2.21 -2.96 -11.61
CA TYR A 469 -2.65 -1.98 -10.62
C TYR A 469 -1.74 -1.85 -9.41
N MET A 470 -1.74 -0.67 -8.83
CA MET A 470 -1.27 -0.38 -7.49
C MET A 470 -2.41 -0.68 -6.52
N SER A 471 -2.14 -1.40 -5.43
CA SER A 471 -3.15 -1.76 -4.44
C SER A 471 -2.66 -1.53 -3.02
N GLY A 472 -3.51 -0.97 -2.19
CA GLY A 472 -3.23 -0.69 -0.80
C GLY A 472 -4.29 -1.25 0.14
N ALA A 473 -3.90 -1.54 1.38
CA ALA A 473 -4.79 -1.96 2.44
C ALA A 473 -5.95 -0.97 2.60
N GLY A 474 -7.13 -1.44 2.97
CA GLY A 474 -8.32 -0.58 3.03
C GLY A 474 -9.00 -0.38 1.67
N GLY A 475 -8.60 -1.12 0.63
CA GLY A 475 -9.21 -1.06 -0.70
C GLY A 475 -8.75 0.13 -1.55
N GLN A 476 -7.57 0.68 -1.25
CA GLN A 476 -6.94 1.72 -2.07
C GLN A 476 -6.51 1.11 -3.42
N SER A 477 -6.78 1.79 -4.52
CA SER A 477 -6.44 1.25 -5.85
C SER A 477 -6.19 2.36 -6.87
N THR A 478 -5.16 2.13 -7.70
CA THR A 478 -4.96 2.83 -8.97
C THR A 478 -4.81 1.78 -10.08
N ILE A 479 -5.81 1.63 -10.91
CA ILE A 479 -5.93 0.55 -11.90
C ILE A 479 -5.65 1.13 -13.29
N VAL A 480 -4.74 0.52 -14.03
CA VAL A 480 -4.39 0.86 -15.41
C VAL A 480 -4.96 -0.20 -16.34
N ILE A 481 -5.77 0.21 -17.31
CA ILE A 481 -6.43 -0.68 -18.28
C ILE A 481 -6.03 -0.22 -19.71
N PRO A 482 -4.90 -0.71 -20.25
CA PRO A 482 -4.33 -0.20 -21.49
C PRO A 482 -5.25 -0.34 -22.70
N SER A 483 -5.92 -1.49 -22.86
CA SER A 483 -6.83 -1.72 -23.99
C SER A 483 -8.02 -0.77 -24.06
N HIS A 484 -8.35 -0.12 -22.94
CA HIS A 484 -9.45 0.87 -22.88
C HIS A 484 -8.92 2.30 -22.66
N GLY A 485 -7.61 2.47 -22.54
CA GLY A 485 -6.99 3.77 -22.27
C GLY A 485 -7.41 4.39 -20.94
N LEU A 486 -7.75 3.56 -19.95
CA LEU A 486 -8.31 4.00 -18.67
C LEU A 486 -7.29 3.94 -17.54
N VAL A 487 -7.39 4.93 -16.63
CA VAL A 487 -6.87 4.84 -15.27
C VAL A 487 -8.02 5.12 -14.31
N VAL A 488 -8.19 4.24 -13.33
CA VAL A 488 -9.25 4.33 -12.32
C VAL A 488 -8.62 4.38 -10.93
N VAL A 489 -8.94 5.40 -10.15
CA VAL A 489 -8.46 5.59 -8.78
C VAL A 489 -9.63 5.50 -7.81
N ARG A 490 -9.49 4.70 -6.76
CA ARG A 490 -10.38 4.71 -5.60
C ARG A 490 -9.55 4.81 -4.34
N LEU A 491 -9.88 5.77 -3.47
CA LEU A 491 -9.36 5.92 -2.13
C LEU A 491 -10.53 5.94 -1.14
N GLY A 492 -10.33 5.38 0.05
CA GLY A 492 -11.39 5.31 1.06
C GLY A 492 -10.85 5.02 2.45
N LYS A 493 -11.70 5.18 3.48
CA LYS A 493 -11.34 4.85 4.85
C LYS A 493 -11.28 3.34 5.04
N TYR A 494 -10.34 2.88 5.85
CA TYR A 494 -10.02 1.46 6.02
C TYR A 494 -11.23 0.62 6.47
N ARG A 495 -12.05 1.14 7.37
CA ARG A 495 -13.25 0.45 7.89
C ARG A 495 -14.23 0.05 6.77
N GLY A 496 -14.34 0.86 5.74
CA GLY A 496 -15.20 0.60 4.58
C GLY A 496 -14.62 -0.32 3.51
N ALA A 497 -13.44 -0.93 3.72
CA ALA A 497 -12.69 -1.65 2.68
C ALA A 497 -13.50 -2.69 1.92
N SER A 498 -14.27 -3.53 2.61
CA SER A 498 -15.05 -4.62 2.01
C SER A 498 -16.15 -4.09 1.08
N GLU A 499 -16.99 -3.18 1.57
CA GLU A 499 -18.06 -2.56 0.77
C GLU A 499 -17.50 -1.67 -0.34
N GLY A 500 -16.43 -0.92 -0.03
CA GLY A 500 -15.74 -0.10 -1.01
C GLY A 500 -15.12 -0.92 -2.15
N GLY A 501 -14.61 -2.11 -1.86
CA GLY A 501 -14.16 -3.07 -2.88
C GLY A 501 -15.29 -3.55 -3.77
N ARG A 502 -16.47 -3.85 -3.21
CA ARG A 502 -17.67 -4.19 -3.98
C ARG A 502 -18.16 -3.00 -4.83
N ALA A 503 -18.15 -1.79 -4.28
CA ALA A 503 -18.50 -0.57 -4.99
C ALA A 503 -17.55 -0.31 -6.17
N LEU A 504 -16.24 -0.49 -5.98
CA LEU A 504 -15.24 -0.39 -7.05
C LEU A 504 -15.52 -1.41 -8.17
N ARG A 505 -15.86 -2.66 -7.85
CA ARG A 505 -16.19 -3.67 -8.86
C ARG A 505 -17.39 -3.25 -9.72
N ARG A 506 -18.49 -2.78 -9.10
CA ARG A 506 -19.65 -2.27 -9.84
C ARG A 506 -19.30 -1.06 -10.72
N ALA A 507 -18.46 -0.15 -10.21
CA ALA A 507 -17.97 0.97 -11.00
C ALA A 507 -17.15 0.52 -12.21
N LEU A 508 -16.28 -0.48 -12.05
CA LEU A 508 -15.49 -1.05 -13.15
C LEU A 508 -16.38 -1.74 -14.20
N GLU A 509 -17.38 -2.51 -13.81
CA GLU A 509 -18.34 -3.13 -14.72
C GLU A 509 -19.03 -2.06 -15.60
N LEU A 510 -19.51 -0.99 -14.99
CA LEU A 510 -20.12 0.13 -15.71
C LEU A 510 -19.12 0.85 -16.64
N LEU A 511 -17.85 0.98 -16.23
CA LEU A 511 -16.82 1.59 -17.06
C LEU A 511 -16.46 0.71 -18.26
N MET A 512 -16.41 -0.61 -18.11
CA MET A 512 -16.19 -1.52 -19.24
C MET A 512 -17.33 -1.48 -20.26
N GLU A 513 -18.55 -1.21 -19.83
CA GLU A 513 -19.68 -0.98 -20.73
C GLU A 513 -19.69 0.44 -21.34
N ALA A 514 -19.14 1.43 -20.63
CA ALA A 514 -19.15 2.84 -21.04
C ALA A 514 -18.06 3.18 -22.06
N VAL A 515 -16.90 2.52 -21.95
CA VAL A 515 -15.69 2.84 -22.72
C VAL A 515 -15.33 1.63 -23.58
N PRO A 516 -15.46 1.72 -24.91
CA PRO A 516 -15.07 0.59 -25.78
C PRO A 516 -13.56 0.42 -25.80
N PRO A 517 -13.08 -0.80 -26.11
CA PRO A 517 -11.66 -1.03 -26.35
C PRO A 517 -11.12 -0.11 -27.45
N LEU A 518 -9.89 0.35 -27.26
CA LEU A 518 -9.18 1.11 -28.30
C LEU A 518 -8.98 0.23 -29.54
N THR A 519 -9.29 0.78 -30.69
CA THR A 519 -8.95 0.11 -31.96
C THR A 519 -7.43 0.05 -32.07
N PRO A 520 -6.82 -1.11 -32.34
CA PRO A 520 -5.38 -1.16 -32.61
C PRO A 520 -5.06 -0.17 -33.72
N SER A 521 -4.09 0.71 -33.48
CA SER A 521 -3.56 1.57 -34.56
C SER A 521 -2.96 0.66 -35.62
N SER A 522 -3.57 0.71 -36.83
CA SER A 522 -3.12 0.01 -38.03
C SER A 522 -1.71 0.44 -38.43
#